data_640d502393244fe1324c538fd0cc0a67
#
_entry.id   640d502393244fe1324c538fd0cc0a67
#
_cell.length_a   1.000
_cell.length_b   1.000
_cell.length_c   1.000
_cell.angle_alpha   90.00
_cell.angle_beta   90.00
_cell.angle_gamma   90.00
#
_symmetry.space_group_name_H-M   'P 1'
#
loop_
_entity.id
_entity.type
_entity.pdbx_description
1 polymer ?
#
loop_
_entity_poly.entity_id
_entity_poly.type
_entity_poly.pdbx_seq_one_letter_code
_entity_poly.pdbx_strand_id
1 'polypeptide(L)'
;ILSNYNELSAFQNGGWDALSSDTQAAINRLKSVNTNWGDILFRDAFSQEYNLSLSGGTERVTYYTSFGYYKEDGNVDGVGMDRFNLVGKTSYKVNSILKVGASMFANRRKNTNYLTDAYGMSNPVFYSRKANPYFELYDKNGNYNYDYDIQNNTDKDLGFNIFEERQNTSNESVVNSFSSIFDAELRFNDKWKLTSQFGYQLEKTSREEIADWESYAM
;
A
#
# COMPACT_ATOMS: atom_id res chain seq x y z
N ILE A 1 5.83 -33.27 -11.65
CA ILE A 1 4.96 -34.03 -12.56
C ILE A 1 5.36 -35.46 -12.60
N LEU A 2 6.54 -35.82 -13.13
CA LEU A 2 6.97 -37.23 -13.26
C LEU A 2 6.89 -37.99 -11.93
N SER A 3 7.21 -37.32 -10.82
CA SER A 3 7.06 -37.87 -9.48
C SER A 3 5.60 -38.11 -9.10
N ASN A 4 4.72 -37.18 -9.42
CA ASN A 4 3.29 -37.28 -9.10
C ASN A 4 2.58 -38.38 -9.88
N TYR A 5 3.08 -38.68 -11.08
CA TYR A 5 2.60 -39.79 -11.91
C TYR A 5 3.37 -41.11 -11.68
N ASN A 6 4.34 -41.12 -10.74
CA ASN A 6 5.23 -42.27 -10.47
C ASN A 6 6.02 -42.78 -11.71
N GLU A 7 6.28 -41.93 -12.69
CA GLU A 7 6.94 -42.29 -13.96
C GLU A 7 8.36 -41.72 -14.09
N LEU A 8 8.95 -41.20 -12.99
CA LEU A 8 10.30 -40.67 -13.04
C LEU A 8 11.33 -41.70 -13.49
N SER A 9 11.22 -42.95 -12.97
CA SER A 9 12.11 -44.04 -13.35
C SER A 9 11.93 -44.48 -14.80
N ALA A 10 10.70 -44.49 -15.31
CA ALA A 10 10.41 -44.79 -16.71
C ALA A 10 11.07 -43.77 -17.64
N PHE A 11 10.96 -42.50 -17.30
CA PHE A 11 11.61 -41.42 -18.04
C PHE A 11 13.13 -41.48 -18.00
N GLN A 12 13.73 -41.82 -16.86
CA GLN A 12 15.18 -41.95 -16.73
C GLN A 12 15.76 -43.07 -17.56
N ASN A 13 15.00 -44.18 -17.73
CA ASN A 13 15.46 -45.39 -18.43
C ASN A 13 15.09 -45.39 -19.92
N GLY A 14 13.98 -44.78 -20.30
CA GLY A 14 13.47 -44.89 -21.69
C GLY A 14 13.08 -43.53 -22.32
N GLY A 15 13.29 -42.42 -21.61
CA GLY A 15 12.99 -41.08 -22.11
C GLY A 15 11.50 -40.82 -22.30
N TRP A 16 11.19 -39.92 -23.22
CA TRP A 16 9.81 -39.47 -23.50
C TRP A 16 8.86 -40.60 -23.89
N ASP A 17 9.34 -41.53 -24.72
CA ASP A 17 8.51 -42.62 -25.28
C ASP A 17 8.14 -43.68 -24.24
N ALA A 18 8.83 -43.69 -23.10
CA ALA A 18 8.52 -44.60 -21.99
C ALA A 18 7.43 -44.04 -21.05
N LEU A 19 6.98 -42.81 -21.26
CA LEU A 19 5.93 -42.21 -20.48
C LEU A 19 4.55 -42.61 -20.98
N SER A 20 3.59 -42.71 -20.05
CA SER A 20 2.19 -42.91 -20.42
C SER A 20 1.64 -41.75 -21.25
N SER A 21 0.60 -41.99 -22.02
CA SER A 21 -0.12 -40.97 -22.78
C SER A 21 -0.61 -39.82 -21.89
N ASP A 22 -1.05 -40.13 -20.69
CA ASP A 22 -1.59 -39.16 -19.73
C ASP A 22 -0.48 -38.24 -19.19
N THR A 23 0.67 -38.78 -18.85
CA THR A 23 1.85 -38.01 -18.42
C THR A 23 2.39 -37.14 -19.56
N GLN A 24 2.46 -37.67 -20.78
CA GLN A 24 2.85 -36.90 -21.96
C GLN A 24 1.87 -35.74 -22.24
N ALA A 25 0.57 -35.98 -22.12
CA ALA A 25 -0.46 -34.96 -22.29
C ALA A 25 -0.36 -33.89 -21.21
N ALA A 26 -0.14 -34.27 -19.95
CA ALA A 26 0.04 -33.34 -18.84
C ALA A 26 1.28 -32.45 -19.06
N ILE A 27 2.43 -33.02 -19.44
CA ILE A 27 3.65 -32.27 -19.73
C ILE A 27 3.45 -31.34 -20.94
N ASN A 28 2.80 -31.80 -22.01
CA ASN A 28 2.55 -30.97 -23.18
C ASN A 28 1.60 -29.77 -22.83
N ARG A 29 0.60 -30.01 -21.99
CA ARG A 29 -0.24 -28.93 -21.48
C ARG A 29 0.59 -27.90 -20.74
N LEU A 30 1.46 -28.31 -19.83
CA LEU A 30 2.28 -27.38 -19.07
C LEU A 30 3.27 -26.62 -19.95
N LYS A 31 3.81 -27.22 -21.01
CA LYS A 31 4.65 -26.51 -21.98
C LYS A 31 3.90 -25.37 -22.70
N SER A 32 2.58 -25.43 -22.77
CA SER A 32 1.75 -24.38 -23.37
C SER A 32 1.35 -23.26 -22.38
N VAL A 33 1.55 -23.50 -21.10
CA VAL A 33 1.25 -22.51 -20.05
C VAL A 33 2.52 -21.69 -19.77
N ASN A 34 2.39 -20.38 -19.83
CA ASN A 34 3.45 -19.44 -19.46
C ASN A 34 2.80 -18.21 -18.80
N THR A 35 2.51 -18.34 -17.53
CA THR A 35 1.86 -17.28 -16.75
C THR A 35 2.87 -16.17 -16.44
N ASN A 36 2.63 -15.00 -16.98
CA ASN A 36 3.40 -13.80 -16.62
C ASN A 36 2.81 -13.17 -15.36
N TRP A 37 3.33 -13.56 -14.22
CA TRP A 37 2.88 -13.06 -12.92
C TRP A 37 3.09 -11.54 -12.75
N GLY A 38 4.06 -10.97 -13.46
CA GLY A 38 4.26 -9.53 -13.48
C GLY A 38 3.05 -8.80 -14.08
N ASP A 39 2.56 -9.25 -15.23
CA ASP A 39 1.41 -8.64 -15.91
C ASP A 39 0.09 -8.83 -15.13
N ILE A 40 0.02 -9.90 -14.34
CA ILE A 40 -1.17 -10.19 -13.52
C ILE A 40 -1.20 -9.37 -12.24
N LEU A 41 -0.04 -9.20 -11.59
CA LEU A 41 0.05 -8.61 -10.25
C LEU A 41 0.29 -7.11 -10.26
N PHE A 42 0.85 -6.58 -11.33
CA PHE A 42 1.14 -5.16 -11.45
C PHE A 42 0.27 -4.49 -12.51
N ARG A 43 -0.06 -3.24 -12.23
CA ARG A 43 -0.84 -2.38 -13.13
C ARG A 43 -0.22 -1.00 -13.19
N ASP A 44 -0.62 -0.22 -14.17
CA ASP A 44 -0.33 1.20 -14.18
C ASP A 44 -0.98 1.87 -12.97
N ALA A 45 -0.20 2.66 -12.26
CA ALA A 45 -0.64 3.41 -11.08
C ALA A 45 -1.03 4.82 -11.48
N PHE A 46 -2.08 5.34 -10.86
CA PHE A 46 -2.56 6.70 -11.08
C PHE A 46 -2.57 7.49 -9.78
N SER A 47 -2.05 8.72 -9.83
CA SER A 47 -2.12 9.64 -8.71
C SER A 47 -2.85 10.93 -9.10
N GLN A 48 -3.59 11.49 -8.16
CA GLN A 48 -4.38 12.70 -8.31
C GLN A 48 -4.09 13.64 -7.15
N GLU A 49 -3.91 14.92 -7.46
CA GLU A 49 -3.77 15.94 -6.43
C GLU A 49 -4.66 17.14 -6.74
N TYR A 50 -5.42 17.55 -5.74
CA TYR A 50 -6.29 18.70 -5.82
C TYR A 50 -5.95 19.67 -4.70
N ASN A 51 -5.68 20.90 -5.05
CA ASN A 51 -5.35 21.96 -4.11
C ASN A 51 -6.23 23.18 -4.34
N LEU A 52 -6.84 23.65 -3.27
CA LEU A 52 -7.59 24.89 -3.27
C LEU A 52 -7.01 25.80 -2.20
N SER A 53 -6.71 27.05 -2.55
CA SER A 53 -6.23 28.02 -1.58
C SER A 53 -6.93 29.35 -1.72
N LEU A 54 -7.08 30.03 -0.60
CA LEU A 54 -7.63 31.37 -0.48
C LEU A 54 -6.70 32.19 0.38
N SER A 55 -6.38 33.38 -0.08
CA SER A 55 -5.62 34.37 0.70
C SER A 55 -6.20 35.77 0.53
N GLY A 56 -6.03 36.55 1.54
CA GLY A 56 -6.48 37.95 1.50
C GLY A 56 -6.02 38.70 2.74
N GLY A 57 -6.44 39.94 2.79
CA GLY A 57 -6.13 40.74 3.97
C GLY A 57 -6.31 42.23 3.76
N THR A 58 -5.96 42.94 4.80
CA THR A 58 -5.89 44.40 4.88
C THR A 58 -4.50 44.80 5.39
N GLU A 59 -4.26 46.07 5.57
CA GLU A 59 -3.01 46.57 6.20
C GLU A 59 -2.76 45.99 7.62
N ARG A 60 -3.83 45.54 8.28
CA ARG A 60 -3.76 45.07 9.66
C ARG A 60 -3.88 43.54 9.77
N VAL A 61 -4.61 42.91 8.86
CA VAL A 61 -4.91 41.48 8.95
C VAL A 61 -4.49 40.81 7.65
N THR A 62 -3.81 39.72 7.73
CA THR A 62 -3.59 38.82 6.59
C THR A 62 -4.05 37.42 6.94
N TYR A 63 -4.62 36.72 5.97
CA TYR A 63 -5.02 35.34 6.13
C TYR A 63 -4.67 34.54 4.90
N TYR A 64 -4.43 33.26 5.13
CA TYR A 64 -4.25 32.25 4.12
C TYR A 64 -4.90 30.96 4.61
N THR A 65 -5.65 30.31 3.76
CA THR A 65 -6.14 28.96 4.01
C THR A 65 -5.96 28.12 2.76
N SER A 66 -5.64 26.83 2.94
CA SER A 66 -5.62 25.90 1.84
C SER A 66 -6.12 24.55 2.27
N PHE A 67 -6.77 23.87 1.33
CA PHE A 67 -7.19 22.48 1.41
C PHE A 67 -6.51 21.73 0.29
N GLY A 68 -5.92 20.57 0.62
CA GLY A 68 -5.32 19.65 -0.33
C GLY A 68 -5.88 18.25 -0.16
N TYR A 69 -6.18 17.60 -1.27
CA TYR A 69 -6.49 16.18 -1.33
C TYR A 69 -5.53 15.51 -2.31
N TYR A 70 -4.92 14.44 -1.87
CA TYR A 70 -4.05 13.59 -2.67
C TYR A 70 -4.53 12.15 -2.57
N LYS A 71 -4.67 11.50 -3.72
CA LYS A 71 -4.95 10.07 -3.83
C LYS A 71 -3.91 9.44 -4.73
N GLU A 72 -3.39 8.31 -4.30
CA GLU A 72 -2.46 7.48 -5.05
C GLU A 72 -2.96 6.04 -5.05
N ASP A 73 -3.16 5.50 -6.23
CA ASP A 73 -3.35 4.07 -6.42
C ASP A 73 -1.97 3.44 -6.65
N GLY A 74 -1.65 2.37 -5.94
CA GLY A 74 -0.40 1.64 -6.13
C GLY A 74 -0.39 0.83 -7.42
N ASN A 75 0.80 0.52 -7.89
CA ASN A 75 1.01 -0.40 -9.01
C ASN A 75 0.64 -1.86 -8.69
N VAL A 76 0.37 -2.16 -7.44
CA VAL A 76 -0.27 -3.42 -6.98
C VAL A 76 -1.70 -3.09 -6.58
N ASP A 77 -2.65 -3.90 -7.03
CA ASP A 77 -4.05 -3.69 -6.70
C ASP A 77 -4.30 -3.78 -5.18
N GLY A 78 -5.17 -2.92 -4.63
CA GLY A 78 -5.44 -2.82 -3.20
C GLY A 78 -4.38 -2.07 -2.38
N VAL A 79 -3.27 -1.64 -2.99
CA VAL A 79 -2.29 -0.74 -2.36
C VAL A 79 -2.61 0.69 -2.75
N GLY A 80 -2.56 1.61 -1.81
CA GLY A 80 -2.82 3.01 -2.09
C GLY A 80 -2.65 3.94 -0.90
N MET A 81 -2.77 5.22 -1.16
CA MET A 81 -2.70 6.27 -0.15
C MET A 81 -3.73 7.36 -0.43
N ASP A 82 -4.45 7.74 0.61
CA ASP A 82 -5.28 8.95 0.63
C ASP A 82 -4.72 9.95 1.65
N ARG A 83 -4.60 11.21 1.27
CA ARG A 83 -4.12 12.26 2.16
C ARG A 83 -4.94 13.53 2.03
N PHE A 84 -5.40 14.04 3.16
CA PHE A 84 -6.04 15.33 3.30
C PHE A 84 -5.15 16.27 4.08
N ASN A 85 -4.97 17.49 3.59
CA ASN A 85 -4.21 18.55 4.23
C ASN A 85 -5.10 19.77 4.38
N LEU A 86 -5.04 20.39 5.55
CA LEU A 86 -5.67 21.69 5.83
C LEU A 86 -4.63 22.61 6.45
N VAL A 87 -4.51 23.80 5.90
CA VAL A 87 -3.62 24.86 6.40
C VAL A 87 -4.44 26.11 6.63
N GLY A 88 -4.30 26.70 7.80
CA GLY A 88 -4.82 28.02 8.13
C GLY A 88 -3.70 28.87 8.71
N LYS A 89 -3.52 30.06 8.18
CA LYS A 89 -2.55 31.03 8.71
C LYS A 89 -3.22 32.39 8.81
N THR A 90 -2.99 33.07 9.89
CA THR A 90 -3.44 34.45 10.06
C THR A 90 -2.38 35.27 10.77
N SER A 91 -2.31 36.53 10.45
CA SER A 91 -1.53 37.48 11.24
C SER A 91 -2.31 38.79 11.44
N TYR A 92 -2.14 39.35 12.58
CA TYR A 92 -2.82 40.58 12.99
C TYR A 92 -1.85 41.61 13.58
N LYS A 93 -1.79 42.77 12.97
CA LYS A 93 -1.06 43.93 13.48
C LYS A 93 -1.96 44.68 14.48
N VAL A 94 -1.76 44.37 15.75
CA VAL A 94 -2.56 44.92 16.85
C VAL A 94 -2.37 46.45 16.90
N ASN A 95 -1.11 46.89 16.82
CA ASN A 95 -0.72 48.29 16.75
C ASN A 95 0.65 48.44 16.07
N SER A 96 1.29 49.61 16.20
CA SER A 96 2.62 49.88 15.62
C SER A 96 3.75 49.04 16.22
N ILE A 97 3.55 48.52 17.43
CA ILE A 97 4.56 47.80 18.21
C ILE A 97 4.33 46.27 18.16
N LEU A 98 3.05 45.83 18.24
CA LEU A 98 2.70 44.44 18.43
C LEU A 98 2.03 43.85 17.15
N LYS A 99 2.61 42.75 16.66
CA LYS A 99 2.01 41.87 15.67
C LYS A 99 1.91 40.46 16.26
N VAL A 100 0.78 39.81 16.05
CA VAL A 100 0.56 38.40 16.45
C VAL A 100 0.19 37.58 15.25
N GLY A 101 0.51 36.30 15.31
CA GLY A 101 0.20 35.35 14.27
C GLY A 101 -0.26 34.01 14.84
N ALA A 102 -1.02 33.30 14.04
CA ALA A 102 -1.40 31.92 14.31
C ALA A 102 -1.35 31.11 12.99
N SER A 103 -0.75 29.95 13.08
CA SER A 103 -0.72 28.98 11.98
C SER A 103 -1.22 27.63 12.49
N MET A 104 -2.09 27.00 11.72
CA MET A 104 -2.66 25.68 12.02
C MET A 104 -2.48 24.78 10.82
N PHE A 105 -2.07 23.55 11.08
CA PHE A 105 -1.87 22.51 10.07
C PHE A 105 -2.58 21.26 10.56
N ALA A 106 -3.44 20.70 9.74
CA ALA A 106 -4.05 19.41 10.00
C ALA A 106 -3.80 18.49 8.80
N ASN A 107 -3.45 17.27 9.09
CA ASN A 107 -3.20 16.26 8.07
C ASN A 107 -3.85 14.94 8.50
N ARG A 108 -4.48 14.26 7.54
CA ARG A 108 -4.89 12.88 7.69
C ARG A 108 -4.37 12.10 6.50
N ARG A 109 -3.59 11.06 6.77
CA ARG A 109 -3.08 10.13 5.76
C ARG A 109 -3.54 8.72 6.10
N LYS A 110 -4.19 8.07 5.14
CA LYS A 110 -4.53 6.66 5.18
C LYS A 110 -3.65 5.93 4.15
N ASN A 111 -2.91 4.92 4.58
CA ASN A 111 -2.21 3.99 3.70
C ASN A 111 -2.93 2.65 3.78
N THR A 112 -3.15 2.04 2.63
CA THR A 112 -3.68 0.69 2.50
C THR A 112 -2.61 -0.18 1.86
N ASN A 113 -2.32 -1.31 2.47
CA ASN A 113 -1.37 -2.30 2.01
C ASN A 113 -1.98 -3.70 2.16
N TYR A 114 -1.27 -4.70 1.69
CA TYR A 114 -1.54 -6.10 1.99
C TYR A 114 -0.75 -6.55 3.22
N LEU A 115 -1.25 -7.58 3.89
CA LEU A 115 -0.52 -8.24 4.95
C LEU A 115 0.49 -9.23 4.33
N THR A 116 1.70 -9.26 4.85
CA THR A 116 2.76 -10.14 4.36
C THR A 116 2.95 -11.29 5.32
N ASP A 117 2.87 -12.52 4.82
CA ASP A 117 3.17 -13.72 5.59
C ASP A 117 4.66 -13.81 5.96
N ALA A 118 5.01 -14.75 6.85
CA ALA A 118 6.37 -14.95 7.33
C ALA A 118 7.37 -15.36 6.23
N TYR A 119 6.90 -15.94 5.14
CA TYR A 119 7.71 -16.36 3.99
C TYR A 119 7.69 -15.36 2.85
N GLY A 120 6.87 -14.33 2.95
CA GLY A 120 6.74 -13.28 1.96
C GLY A 120 6.00 -13.68 0.68
N MET A 121 5.34 -14.86 0.64
CA MET A 121 4.61 -15.33 -0.54
C MET A 121 3.37 -14.48 -0.84
N SER A 122 2.75 -13.89 0.18
CA SER A 122 1.68 -12.90 0.03
C SER A 122 2.17 -11.54 -0.49
N ASN A 123 3.50 -11.33 -0.55
CA ASN A 123 4.10 -10.15 -1.17
C ASN A 123 4.11 -10.27 -2.69
N PRO A 124 3.38 -9.42 -3.46
CA PRO A 124 3.27 -9.55 -4.90
C PRO A 124 4.60 -9.44 -5.65
N VAL A 125 5.53 -8.61 -5.15
CA VAL A 125 6.86 -8.45 -5.75
C VAL A 125 7.70 -9.72 -5.57
N PHE A 126 7.61 -10.33 -4.40
CA PHE A 126 8.30 -11.59 -4.14
C PHE A 126 7.64 -12.74 -4.94
N TYR A 127 6.31 -12.83 -4.87
CA TYR A 127 5.54 -13.84 -5.59
C TYR A 127 5.76 -13.79 -7.10
N SER A 128 5.74 -12.61 -7.71
CA SER A 128 5.97 -12.47 -9.17
C SER A 128 7.31 -13.05 -9.66
N ARG A 129 8.30 -13.14 -8.76
CA ARG A 129 9.63 -13.68 -9.07
C ARG A 129 9.80 -15.16 -8.71
N LYS A 130 8.95 -15.67 -7.83
CA LYS A 130 9.06 -17.02 -7.27
C LYS A 130 7.96 -17.95 -7.74
N ALA A 131 6.80 -17.41 -8.12
CA ALA A 131 5.68 -18.20 -8.58
C ALA A 131 6.04 -18.99 -9.84
N ASN A 132 5.54 -20.21 -9.88
CA ASN A 132 5.77 -21.11 -10.99
C ASN A 132 5.05 -20.58 -12.25
N PRO A 133 5.75 -20.35 -13.37
CA PRO A 133 5.11 -19.88 -14.62
C PRO A 133 4.16 -20.91 -15.24
N TYR A 134 4.23 -22.16 -14.84
CA TYR A 134 3.28 -23.19 -15.28
C TYR A 134 2.01 -23.25 -14.44
N PHE A 135 1.89 -22.43 -13.43
CA PHE A 135 0.72 -22.33 -12.58
C PHE A 135 -0.23 -21.26 -13.14
N GLU A 136 -1.50 -21.63 -13.37
CA GLU A 136 -2.54 -20.74 -13.85
C GLU A 136 -3.34 -20.19 -12.65
N LEU A 137 -3.65 -18.89 -12.64
CA LEU A 137 -4.41 -18.24 -11.55
C LEU A 137 -5.83 -18.83 -11.40
N TYR A 138 -6.44 -19.20 -12.52
CA TYR A 138 -7.79 -19.75 -12.57
C TYR A 138 -7.79 -21.15 -13.16
N ASP A 139 -8.70 -21.98 -12.68
CA ASP A 139 -9.01 -23.28 -13.28
C ASP A 139 -9.82 -23.13 -14.58
N LYS A 140 -10.15 -24.24 -15.23
CA LYS A 140 -10.93 -24.26 -16.48
C LYS A 140 -12.36 -23.73 -16.32
N ASN A 141 -12.87 -23.67 -15.10
CA ASN A 141 -14.22 -23.21 -14.77
C ASN A 141 -14.23 -21.73 -14.33
N GLY A 142 -13.05 -21.09 -14.26
CA GLY A 142 -12.92 -19.72 -13.81
C GLY A 142 -12.83 -19.54 -12.29
N ASN A 143 -12.70 -20.62 -11.53
CA ASN A 143 -12.44 -20.54 -10.09
C ASN A 143 -10.96 -20.35 -9.82
N TYR A 144 -10.63 -19.82 -8.65
CA TYR A 144 -9.24 -19.74 -8.23
C TYR A 144 -8.58 -21.12 -8.21
N ASN A 145 -7.38 -21.18 -8.77
CA ASN A 145 -6.52 -22.35 -8.71
C ASN A 145 -5.56 -22.20 -7.52
N TYR A 146 -5.31 -23.27 -6.78
CA TYR A 146 -4.53 -23.23 -5.54
C TYR A 146 -3.21 -23.96 -5.68
N ASP A 147 -2.14 -23.33 -5.23
CA ASP A 147 -0.80 -23.91 -5.15
C ASP A 147 -0.60 -24.52 -3.76
N TYR A 148 -0.56 -25.84 -3.71
CA TYR A 148 -0.31 -26.61 -2.48
C TYR A 148 1.18 -26.89 -2.23
N ASP A 149 2.05 -26.54 -3.18
CA ASP A 149 3.50 -26.65 -3.00
C ASP A 149 4.08 -25.49 -2.19
N ILE A 150 3.31 -24.41 -2.01
CA ILE A 150 3.66 -23.28 -1.16
C ILE A 150 3.30 -23.63 0.29
N GLN A 151 4.33 -23.82 1.10
CA GLN A 151 4.15 -24.13 2.52
C GLN A 151 3.85 -22.88 3.34
N ASN A 152 2.91 -23.01 4.25
CA ASN A 152 2.62 -22.00 5.28
C ASN A 152 3.19 -22.44 6.64
N ASN A 153 3.22 -21.52 7.60
CA ASN A 153 3.66 -21.78 8.98
C ASN A 153 2.57 -22.41 9.86
N THR A 154 1.42 -22.73 9.31
CA THR A 154 0.30 -23.28 10.05
C THR A 154 0.14 -24.75 9.73
N ASP A 155 -0.46 -25.52 10.65
CA ASP A 155 -0.84 -26.92 10.40
C ASP A 155 -2.08 -27.04 9.48
N LYS A 156 -2.47 -25.94 8.84
CA LYS A 156 -3.58 -25.92 7.88
C LYS A 156 -3.08 -26.36 6.51
N ASP A 157 -3.77 -27.32 5.91
CA ASP A 157 -3.57 -27.76 4.53
C ASP A 157 -4.31 -26.79 3.57
N LEU A 158 -3.84 -25.55 3.55
CA LEU A 158 -4.40 -24.48 2.73
C LEU A 158 -3.60 -24.37 1.43
N GLY A 159 -4.29 -24.51 0.31
CA GLY A 159 -3.73 -24.12 -0.98
C GLY A 159 -3.56 -22.60 -1.06
N PHE A 160 -2.48 -22.13 -1.66
CA PHE A 160 -2.22 -20.71 -1.81
C PHE A 160 -2.75 -20.16 -3.12
N ASN A 161 -3.48 -19.05 -3.02
CA ASN A 161 -3.81 -18.18 -4.15
C ASN A 161 -3.62 -16.72 -3.70
N ILE A 162 -2.74 -15.99 -4.37
CA ILE A 162 -2.36 -14.64 -3.96
C ILE A 162 -3.53 -13.64 -4.02
N PHE A 163 -4.50 -13.84 -4.91
CA PHE A 163 -5.67 -12.94 -5.02
C PHE A 163 -6.67 -13.17 -3.90
N GLU A 164 -6.91 -14.43 -3.53
CA GLU A 164 -7.76 -14.77 -2.40
C GLU A 164 -7.12 -14.32 -1.09
N GLU A 165 -5.81 -14.57 -0.92
CA GLU A 165 -5.07 -14.11 0.25
C GLU A 165 -5.21 -12.61 0.49
N ARG A 166 -5.21 -11.81 -0.58
CA ARG A 166 -5.41 -10.38 -0.48
C ARG A 166 -6.83 -9.97 -0.11
N GLN A 167 -7.83 -10.79 -0.40
CA GLN A 167 -9.21 -10.58 0.06
C GLN A 167 -9.38 -10.95 1.54
N ASN A 168 -8.64 -11.95 1.98
CA ASN A 168 -8.66 -12.45 3.36
C ASN A 168 -7.78 -11.64 4.31
N THR A 169 -7.05 -10.64 3.80
CA THR A 169 -6.15 -9.82 4.61
C THR A 169 -6.35 -8.34 4.38
N SER A 170 -6.12 -7.55 5.41
CA SER A 170 -6.00 -6.10 5.28
C SER A 170 -4.90 -5.55 6.19
N ASN A 171 -4.25 -4.47 5.74
CA ASN A 171 -3.27 -3.74 6.51
C ASN A 171 -3.46 -2.25 6.24
N GLU A 172 -4.11 -1.57 7.17
CA GLU A 172 -4.41 -0.16 7.08
C GLU A 172 -3.65 0.62 8.15
N SER A 173 -3.08 1.75 7.75
CA SER A 173 -2.45 2.70 8.68
C SER A 173 -3.01 4.09 8.47
N VAL A 174 -3.56 4.67 9.52
CA VAL A 174 -4.11 6.02 9.53
C VAL A 174 -3.28 6.90 10.46
N VAL A 175 -2.70 7.94 9.90
CA VAL A 175 -1.98 8.98 10.65
C VAL A 175 -2.80 10.25 10.63
N ASN A 176 -3.15 10.74 11.82
CA ASN A 176 -3.77 12.03 11.99
C ASN A 176 -2.77 12.94 12.72
N SER A 177 -2.43 14.07 12.13
CA SER A 177 -1.54 15.05 12.74
C SER A 177 -2.19 16.43 12.78
N PHE A 178 -1.97 17.11 13.87
CA PHE A 178 -2.37 18.49 14.07
C PHE A 178 -1.20 19.26 14.64
N SER A 179 -0.92 20.44 14.08
CA SER A 179 0.10 21.34 14.60
C SER A 179 -0.44 22.76 14.62
N SER A 180 -0.15 23.48 15.67
CA SER A 180 -0.45 24.89 15.77
C SER A 180 0.78 25.66 16.23
N ILE A 181 0.97 26.84 15.67
CA ILE A 181 2.06 27.75 15.98
C ILE A 181 1.44 29.12 16.24
N PHE A 182 1.76 29.67 17.39
CA PHE A 182 1.40 31.03 17.76
C PHE A 182 2.67 31.85 17.84
N ASP A 183 2.69 33.00 17.19
CA ASP A 183 3.81 33.90 17.18
C ASP A 183 3.41 35.33 17.61
N ALA A 184 4.34 36.00 18.25
CA ALA A 184 4.22 37.39 18.63
C ALA A 184 5.52 38.13 18.31
N GLU A 185 5.40 39.26 17.69
CA GLU A 185 6.49 40.20 17.41
C GLU A 185 6.23 41.53 18.07
N LEU A 186 7.16 41.92 18.93
CA LEU A 186 7.19 43.24 19.58
C LEU A 186 8.34 44.07 18.98
N ARG A 187 8.03 45.14 18.31
CA ARG A 187 9.00 46.06 17.72
C ARG A 187 9.01 47.38 18.52
N PHE A 188 10.01 47.53 19.36
CA PHE A 188 10.15 48.71 20.24
C PHE A 188 10.63 49.93 19.46
N ASN A 189 11.54 49.72 18.50
CA ASN A 189 12.08 50.73 17.59
C ASN A 189 12.76 50.06 16.41
N ASP A 190 13.43 50.81 15.55
CA ASP A 190 14.11 50.26 14.36
C ASP A 190 15.32 49.36 14.68
N LYS A 191 15.81 49.40 15.91
CA LYS A 191 16.99 48.66 16.36
C LYS A 191 16.64 47.43 17.22
N TRP A 192 15.47 47.44 17.89
CA TRP A 192 15.11 46.43 18.86
C TRP A 192 13.77 45.77 18.51
N LYS A 193 13.85 44.46 18.33
CA LYS A 193 12.71 43.61 18.07
C LYS A 193 12.79 42.37 18.95
N LEU A 194 11.69 41.98 19.58
CA LEU A 194 11.52 40.71 20.29
C LEU A 194 10.52 39.84 19.53
N THR A 195 10.89 38.60 19.29
CA THR A 195 9.98 37.59 18.71
C THR A 195 9.82 36.45 19.68
N SER A 196 8.60 35.98 19.84
CA SER A 196 8.28 34.78 20.61
C SER A 196 7.41 33.85 19.78
N GLN A 197 7.65 32.56 19.90
CA GLN A 197 6.89 31.53 19.21
C GLN A 197 6.56 30.42 20.18
N PHE A 198 5.30 29.98 20.15
CA PHE A 198 4.83 28.79 20.85
C PHE A 198 4.24 27.80 19.84
N GLY A 199 4.73 26.56 19.84
CA GLY A 199 4.24 25.51 18.99
C GLY A 199 3.66 24.35 19.80
N TYR A 200 2.58 23.78 19.28
CA TYR A 200 1.96 22.57 19.80
C TYR A 200 1.75 21.60 18.63
N GLN A 201 2.12 20.34 18.84
CA GLN A 201 1.93 19.27 17.86
C GLN A 201 1.33 18.04 18.52
N LEU A 202 0.36 17.45 17.84
CA LEU A 202 -0.24 16.18 18.20
C LEU A 202 -0.22 15.28 16.95
N GLU A 203 0.26 14.05 17.13
CA GLU A 203 0.18 13.03 16.11
C GLU A 203 -0.37 11.74 16.72
N LYS A 204 -1.31 11.12 16.00
CA LYS A 204 -1.87 9.82 16.36
C LYS A 204 -1.79 8.92 15.14
N THR A 205 -1.08 7.81 15.29
CA THR A 205 -1.07 6.71 14.33
C THR A 205 -1.93 5.58 14.84
N SER A 206 -2.84 5.11 14.00
CA SER A 206 -3.63 3.89 14.22
C SER A 206 -3.30 2.92 13.10
N ARG A 207 -2.96 1.68 13.45
CA ARG A 207 -2.71 0.61 12.50
C ARG A 207 -3.66 -0.53 12.80
N GLU A 208 -4.26 -1.07 11.75
CA GLU A 208 -5.13 -2.22 11.80
C GLU A 208 -4.61 -3.26 10.81
N GLU A 209 -4.37 -4.45 11.31
CA GLU A 209 -3.96 -5.62 10.53
C GLU A 209 -4.96 -6.72 10.79
N ILE A 210 -5.59 -7.20 9.74
CA ILE A 210 -6.58 -8.26 9.82
C ILE A 210 -6.11 -9.39 8.92
N ALA A 211 -6.09 -10.60 9.46
CA ALA A 211 -6.02 -11.84 8.71
C ALA A 211 -7.26 -12.66 9.07
N ASP A 212 -8.03 -13.08 8.07
CA ASP A 212 -9.14 -13.99 8.27
C ASP A 212 -8.62 -15.39 8.61
N TRP A 213 -9.46 -16.23 9.19
CA TRP A 213 -9.10 -17.61 9.52
C TRP A 213 -8.78 -18.46 8.27
N GLU A 214 -9.23 -18.06 7.09
CA GLU A 214 -8.89 -18.65 5.78
C GLU A 214 -7.60 -18.07 5.19
N SER A 215 -7.01 -17.07 5.84
CA SER A 215 -5.77 -16.47 5.37
C SER A 215 -4.58 -17.41 5.53
N TYR A 216 -3.72 -17.41 4.53
CA TYR A 216 -2.44 -18.09 4.53
C TYR A 216 -1.44 -17.43 5.52
N ALA A 217 -1.65 -16.16 5.88
CA ALA A 217 -0.80 -15.41 6.81
C ALA A 217 -1.09 -15.70 8.29
N MET A 218 -2.16 -16.46 8.60
CA MET A 218 -2.53 -16.85 9.99
C MET A 218 -1.72 -18.03 10.51
#